data_14ec0b9b52c0fd423f8759e83aa81cba
#
_entry.id   14ec0b9b52c0fd423f8759e83aa81cba
#
_cell.length_a   1.000
_cell.length_b   1.000
_cell.length_c   1.000
_cell.angle_alpha   90.00
_cell.angle_beta   90.00
_cell.angle_gamma   90.00
#
_symmetry.space_group_name_H-M   'P 1'
#
loop_
_entity.id
_entity.type
_entity.pdbx_description
1 polymer ?
#
loop_
_entity_poly.entity_id
_entity_poly.type
_entity_poly.pdbx_seq_one_letter_code
_entity_poly.pdbx_strand_id
1 'polypeptide(L)'
;VGCASNKAIDTIVERLFHGENHLESYGAKKDFPLGGKRVIGTPAHYAYLKIAEGCNNRCHYCAIPGIRGPLHSRDMADCVAEARWLAGEGVKELIVVAQDPTAYGEDWGKPGSICELLDKLNKVPGLEWIRIMYAYPERITDEFIAAMKRNEKVVPYLDLPIQHCNDTILKNMNRRST
;
A
#
# COMPACT_ATOMS: atom_id res chain seq x y z
N VAL A 1 -11.20 -7.79 -18.30
CA VAL A 1 -11.31 -6.64 -17.39
C VAL A 1 -9.95 -6.33 -16.83
N GLY A 2 -9.46 -5.10 -17.01
CA GLY A 2 -8.16 -4.66 -16.50
C GLY A 2 -8.22 -4.22 -15.03
N CYS A 3 -7.04 -4.16 -14.38
CA CYS A 3 -6.92 -3.77 -12.97
C CYS A 3 -7.52 -2.38 -12.64
N ALA A 4 -7.55 -1.45 -13.61
CA ALA A 4 -8.08 -0.11 -13.42
C ALA A 4 -9.61 0.01 -13.66
N SER A 5 -10.29 -1.09 -13.97
CA SER A 5 -11.74 -1.12 -14.25
C SER A 5 -12.60 -1.41 -13.01
N ASN A 6 -12.01 -1.43 -11.82
CA ASN A 6 -12.73 -1.76 -10.58
C ASN A 6 -13.93 -0.84 -10.31
N LYS A 7 -13.87 0.43 -10.73
CA LYS A 7 -14.99 1.38 -10.57
C LYS A 7 -16.22 1.03 -11.41
N ALA A 8 -16.06 0.22 -12.44
CA ALA A 8 -17.13 -0.18 -13.36
C ALA A 8 -17.54 -1.65 -13.16
N ILE A 9 -17.10 -2.30 -12.09
CA ILE A 9 -17.29 -3.74 -11.91
C ILE A 9 -18.76 -4.12 -11.77
N ASP A 10 -19.56 -3.32 -11.12
CA ASP A 10 -21.00 -3.45 -10.99
C ASP A 10 -21.68 -3.46 -12.36
N THR A 11 -21.45 -2.44 -13.16
CA THR A 11 -21.96 -2.33 -14.54
C THR A 11 -21.48 -3.50 -15.41
N ILE A 12 -20.22 -3.93 -15.26
CA ILE A 12 -19.68 -5.08 -16.02
C ILE A 12 -20.41 -6.36 -15.64
N VAL A 13 -20.63 -6.57 -14.35
CA VAL A 13 -21.37 -7.75 -13.85
C VAL A 13 -22.81 -7.73 -14.33
N GLU A 14 -23.52 -6.60 -14.26
CA GLU A 14 -24.89 -6.46 -14.78
C GLU A 14 -25.00 -6.81 -16.26
N ARG A 15 -24.09 -6.30 -17.10
CA ARG A 15 -24.05 -6.60 -18.53
C ARG A 15 -23.87 -8.10 -18.82
N LEU A 16 -23.01 -8.78 -18.04
CA LEU A 16 -22.83 -10.23 -18.14
C LEU A 16 -24.13 -10.98 -17.76
N PHE A 17 -24.83 -10.54 -16.70
CA PHE A 17 -26.11 -11.11 -16.31
C PHE A 17 -27.22 -10.91 -17.36
N HIS A 18 -27.14 -9.83 -18.16
CA HIS A 18 -28.04 -9.57 -19.28
C HIS A 18 -27.64 -10.31 -20.57
N GLY A 19 -26.68 -11.25 -20.50
CA GLY A 19 -26.35 -12.16 -21.62
C GLY A 19 -25.28 -11.64 -22.56
N GLU A 20 -24.53 -10.60 -22.18
CA GLU A 20 -23.38 -10.14 -22.94
C GLU A 20 -22.22 -11.14 -22.77
N ASN A 21 -21.85 -11.84 -23.85
CA ASN A 21 -20.90 -12.95 -23.78
C ASN A 21 -19.42 -12.54 -23.93
N HIS A 22 -19.14 -11.31 -24.33
CA HIS A 22 -17.80 -10.77 -24.47
C HIS A 22 -17.73 -9.33 -24.02
N LEU A 23 -16.94 -9.08 -22.97
CA LEU A 23 -16.80 -7.77 -22.36
C LEU A 23 -15.32 -7.46 -22.13
N GLU A 24 -14.84 -6.39 -22.73
CA GLU A 24 -13.52 -5.84 -22.47
C GLU A 24 -13.64 -4.47 -21.82
N SER A 25 -12.92 -4.27 -20.72
CA SER A 25 -12.86 -3.00 -20.02
C SER A 25 -11.45 -2.80 -19.45
N TYR A 26 -10.78 -1.76 -19.93
CA TYR A 26 -9.41 -1.41 -19.55
C TYR A 26 -9.39 0.06 -19.15
N GLY A 27 -9.40 0.34 -17.85
CA GLY A 27 -9.22 1.69 -17.33
C GLY A 27 -7.77 2.18 -17.42
N ALA A 28 -7.55 3.48 -17.29
CA ALA A 28 -6.19 4.03 -17.23
C ALA A 28 -5.50 3.66 -15.91
N LYS A 29 -4.21 3.37 -15.93
CA LYS A 29 -3.43 2.96 -14.74
C LYS A 29 -3.45 3.98 -13.59
N LYS A 30 -3.75 5.24 -13.86
CA LYS A 30 -3.93 6.30 -12.87
C LYS A 30 -5.27 6.25 -12.14
N ASP A 31 -6.23 5.47 -12.63
CA ASP A 31 -7.61 5.44 -12.13
C ASP A 31 -7.85 4.31 -11.12
N PHE A 32 -6.78 3.72 -10.58
CA PHE A 32 -6.91 2.72 -9.51
C PHE A 32 -7.62 3.32 -8.29
N PRO A 33 -8.67 2.68 -7.78
CA PRO A 33 -9.28 3.08 -6.52
C PRO A 33 -8.29 2.78 -5.37
N LEU A 34 -7.91 3.81 -4.64
CA LEU A 34 -7.01 3.67 -3.48
C LEU A 34 -7.78 3.48 -2.17
N GLY A 35 -9.03 3.92 -2.11
CA GLY A 35 -9.89 3.83 -0.94
C GLY A 35 -11.36 3.76 -1.33
N GLY A 36 -12.25 3.90 -0.36
CA GLY A 36 -13.70 3.87 -0.53
C GLY A 36 -14.37 2.89 0.42
N LYS A 37 -15.71 2.86 0.36
CA LYS A 37 -16.50 1.92 1.15
C LYS A 37 -16.18 0.48 0.72
N ARG A 38 -15.99 -0.39 1.68
CA ARG A 38 -15.72 -1.81 1.45
C ARG A 38 -16.34 -2.68 2.55
N VAL A 39 -16.59 -3.93 2.22
CA VAL A 39 -16.89 -4.96 3.22
C VAL A 39 -15.58 -5.50 3.77
N ILE A 40 -15.45 -5.61 5.09
CA ILE A 40 -14.29 -6.20 5.74
C ILE A 40 -14.42 -7.72 5.61
N GLY A 41 -13.55 -8.33 4.78
CA GLY A 41 -13.51 -9.78 4.57
C GLY A 41 -12.47 -10.50 5.41
N THR A 42 -11.69 -9.77 6.21
CA THR A 42 -10.73 -10.33 7.17
C THR A 42 -11.42 -10.71 8.50
N PRO A 43 -10.81 -11.57 9.34
CA PRO A 43 -11.24 -11.70 10.72
C PRO A 43 -11.32 -10.34 11.42
N ALA A 44 -12.28 -10.19 12.35
CA ALA A 44 -12.65 -8.88 12.92
C ALA A 44 -11.50 -8.12 13.62
N HIS A 45 -10.44 -8.83 14.04
CA HIS A 45 -9.35 -8.22 14.81
C HIS A 45 -8.28 -7.51 13.96
N TYR A 46 -8.21 -7.73 12.64
CA TYR A 46 -7.26 -7.03 11.79
C TYR A 46 -7.86 -6.62 10.43
N ALA A 47 -7.29 -5.59 9.84
CA ALA A 47 -7.62 -5.16 8.49
C ALA A 47 -6.40 -4.56 7.77
N TYR A 48 -6.43 -4.62 6.44
CA TYR A 48 -5.41 -3.96 5.61
C TYR A 48 -5.79 -2.51 5.33
N LEU A 49 -4.81 -1.61 5.44
CA LEU A 49 -4.91 -0.23 4.98
C LEU A 49 -3.99 -0.04 3.78
N LYS A 50 -4.56 0.11 2.61
CA LYS A 50 -3.81 0.40 1.39
C LYS A 50 -3.50 1.90 1.33
N ILE A 51 -2.22 2.26 1.35
CA ILE A 51 -1.76 3.66 1.39
C ILE A 51 -1.25 4.18 0.05
N ALA A 52 -0.88 3.29 -0.88
CA ALA A 52 -0.43 3.65 -2.22
C ALA A 52 -0.66 2.51 -3.21
N GLU A 53 -0.53 2.82 -4.50
CA GLU A 53 -0.58 1.88 -5.61
C GLU A 53 0.57 2.16 -6.58
N GLY A 54 1.03 1.13 -7.31
CA GLY A 54 2.12 1.26 -8.26
C GLY A 54 3.49 1.34 -7.60
N CYS A 55 4.55 1.36 -8.41
CA CYS A 55 5.92 1.33 -7.90
C CYS A 55 6.90 1.93 -8.92
N ASN A 56 7.85 2.75 -8.44
CA ASN A 56 8.88 3.39 -9.25
C ASN A 56 10.25 2.68 -9.18
N ASN A 57 10.39 1.58 -8.42
CA ASN A 57 11.69 0.93 -8.18
C ASN A 57 12.27 0.25 -9.42
N ARG A 58 11.44 -0.18 -10.39
CA ARG A 58 11.85 -0.77 -11.68
C ARG A 58 12.85 -1.93 -11.53
N CYS A 59 12.68 -2.78 -10.51
CA CYS A 59 13.50 -4.00 -10.39
C CYS A 59 13.34 -4.85 -11.64
N HIS A 60 14.44 -5.39 -12.20
CA HIS A 60 14.46 -6.05 -13.52
C HIS A 60 13.57 -7.30 -13.61
N TYR A 61 13.33 -7.96 -12.47
CA TYR A 61 12.47 -9.14 -12.39
C TYR A 61 10.99 -8.83 -12.12
N CYS A 62 10.62 -7.54 -11.97
CA CYS A 62 9.30 -7.14 -11.45
C CYS A 62 8.42 -6.56 -12.56
N ALA A 63 7.22 -7.16 -12.74
CA ALA A 63 6.22 -6.69 -13.68
C ALA A 63 5.30 -5.59 -13.13
N ILE A 64 5.37 -5.29 -11.84
CA ILE A 64 4.46 -4.36 -11.15
C ILE A 64 4.37 -2.99 -11.82
N PRO A 65 5.47 -2.30 -12.20
CA PRO A 65 5.36 -1.02 -12.88
C PRO A 65 4.58 -1.11 -14.21
N GLY A 66 4.71 -2.23 -14.92
CA GLY A 66 3.95 -2.51 -16.14
C GLY A 66 2.45 -2.76 -15.89
N ILE A 67 2.10 -3.42 -14.80
CA ILE A 67 0.73 -3.81 -14.44
C ILE A 67 0.02 -2.68 -13.70
N ARG A 68 0.65 -2.13 -12.63
CA ARG A 68 0.04 -1.16 -11.70
C ARG A 68 0.40 0.29 -12.00
N GLY A 69 1.39 0.54 -12.86
CA GLY A 69 1.85 1.89 -13.20
C GLY A 69 2.82 2.48 -12.17
N PRO A 70 3.08 3.80 -12.28
CA PRO A 70 3.94 4.51 -11.35
C PRO A 70 3.31 4.60 -9.96
N LEU A 71 4.16 4.92 -8.98
CA LEU A 71 3.70 5.19 -7.61
C LEU A 71 2.62 6.26 -7.60
N HIS A 72 1.54 5.96 -6.92
CA HIS A 72 0.46 6.88 -6.62
C HIS A 72 0.07 6.74 -5.15
N SER A 73 0.43 7.72 -4.35
CA SER A 73 0.15 7.75 -2.92
C SER A 73 -1.27 8.22 -2.67
N ARG A 74 -1.94 7.57 -1.74
CA ARG A 74 -3.27 7.96 -1.29
C ARG A 74 -3.19 9.16 -0.35
N ASP A 75 -4.16 10.05 -0.40
CA ASP A 75 -4.23 11.18 0.52
C ASP A 75 -4.15 10.72 1.98
N MET A 76 -3.36 11.46 2.78
CA MET A 76 -3.07 11.09 4.17
C MET A 76 -4.32 11.21 5.06
N ALA A 77 -5.17 12.21 4.83
CA ALA A 77 -6.40 12.37 5.59
C ALA A 77 -7.37 11.23 5.31
N ASP A 78 -7.45 10.76 4.06
CA ASP A 78 -8.26 9.59 3.69
C ASP A 78 -7.75 8.32 4.34
N CYS A 79 -6.43 8.11 4.40
CA CYS A 79 -5.86 6.96 5.11
C CYS A 79 -6.22 6.96 6.60
N VAL A 80 -6.11 8.12 7.25
CA VAL A 80 -6.46 8.28 8.67
C VAL A 80 -7.97 8.13 8.91
N ALA A 81 -8.81 8.64 8.00
CA ALA A 81 -10.26 8.48 8.10
C ALA A 81 -10.68 7.01 8.00
N GLU A 82 -10.10 6.26 7.06
CA GLU A 82 -10.36 4.82 6.94
C GLU A 82 -9.86 4.06 8.18
N ALA A 83 -8.68 4.39 8.70
CA ALA A 83 -8.15 3.77 9.91
C ALA A 83 -9.08 3.99 11.12
N ARG A 84 -9.67 5.19 11.26
CA ARG A 84 -10.66 5.49 12.32
C ARG A 84 -11.93 4.67 12.14
N TRP A 85 -12.42 4.57 10.90
CA TRP A 85 -13.59 3.75 10.60
C TRP A 85 -13.33 2.28 10.93
N LEU A 86 -12.20 1.71 10.49
CA LEU A 86 -11.82 0.32 10.80
C LEU A 86 -11.73 0.07 12.31
N ALA A 87 -11.14 1.00 13.06
CA ALA A 87 -11.08 0.91 14.53
C ALA A 87 -12.49 0.95 15.16
N GLY A 88 -13.40 1.76 14.60
CA GLY A 88 -14.81 1.82 14.99
C GLY A 88 -15.56 0.51 14.76
N GLU A 89 -15.19 -0.24 13.70
CA GLU A 89 -15.71 -1.59 13.41
C GLU A 89 -15.08 -2.68 14.30
N GLY A 90 -14.19 -2.32 15.23
CA GLY A 90 -13.57 -3.24 16.18
C GLY A 90 -12.19 -3.80 15.77
N VAL A 91 -11.63 -3.33 14.65
CA VAL A 91 -10.29 -3.72 14.22
C VAL A 91 -9.25 -3.26 15.23
N LYS A 92 -8.36 -4.17 15.64
CA LYS A 92 -7.29 -3.95 16.61
C LYS A 92 -5.92 -3.81 15.95
N GLU A 93 -5.66 -4.58 14.92
CA GLU A 93 -4.42 -4.51 14.15
C GLU A 93 -4.66 -3.92 12.76
N LEU A 94 -3.92 -2.85 12.45
CA LEU A 94 -3.92 -2.22 11.13
C LEU A 94 -2.66 -2.64 10.37
N ILE A 95 -2.84 -3.34 9.24
CA ILE A 95 -1.74 -3.76 8.38
C ILE A 95 -1.61 -2.76 7.22
N VAL A 96 -0.59 -1.93 7.28
CA VAL A 96 -0.29 -0.90 6.26
C VAL A 96 0.39 -1.56 5.07
N VAL A 97 -0.21 -1.43 3.88
CA VAL A 97 0.25 -2.09 2.66
C VAL A 97 0.32 -1.14 1.47
N ALA A 98 1.32 -1.36 0.64
CA ALA A 98 1.50 -0.88 -0.72
C ALA A 98 2.49 -1.82 -1.42
N GLN A 99 2.83 -1.58 -2.69
CA GLN A 99 3.94 -2.27 -3.33
C GLN A 99 5.30 -1.89 -2.70
N ASP A 100 5.39 -0.66 -2.18
CA ASP A 100 6.50 -0.14 -1.38
C ASP A 100 5.97 0.98 -0.47
N PRO A 101 5.50 0.67 0.75
CA PRO A 101 5.01 1.68 1.69
C PRO A 101 6.05 2.72 2.08
N THR A 102 7.34 2.37 2.05
CA THR A 102 8.43 3.30 2.40
C THR A 102 8.62 4.42 1.37
N ALA A 103 8.08 4.25 0.15
CA ALA A 103 8.05 5.29 -0.89
C ALA A 103 6.84 6.24 -0.78
N TYR A 104 5.96 6.06 0.21
CA TYR A 104 4.76 6.88 0.37
C TYR A 104 5.08 8.38 0.41
N GLY A 105 4.42 9.16 -0.46
CA GLY A 105 4.61 10.60 -0.61
C GLY A 105 5.73 11.03 -1.54
N GLU A 106 6.56 10.11 -2.09
CA GLU A 106 7.60 10.48 -3.06
C GLU A 106 7.00 11.11 -4.33
N ASP A 107 5.83 10.66 -4.78
CA ASP A 107 5.11 11.24 -5.91
C ASP A 107 4.57 12.65 -5.66
N TRP A 108 4.51 13.09 -4.41
CA TRP A 108 4.21 14.47 -4.01
C TRP A 108 5.47 15.32 -3.83
N GLY A 109 6.67 14.78 -4.08
CA GLY A 109 7.96 15.42 -3.76
C GLY A 109 8.24 15.49 -2.25
N LYS A 110 7.61 14.63 -1.45
CA LYS A 110 7.75 14.56 0.01
C LYS A 110 8.21 13.16 0.46
N PRO A 111 9.45 12.76 0.18
CA PRO A 111 9.97 11.49 0.67
C PRO A 111 9.91 11.44 2.21
N GLY A 112 9.69 10.25 2.76
CA GLY A 112 9.56 10.07 4.22
C GLY A 112 8.17 10.39 4.80
N SER A 113 7.17 10.75 3.99
CA SER A 113 5.79 11.01 4.46
C SER A 113 5.16 9.84 5.20
N ILE A 114 5.69 8.63 5.03
CA ILE A 114 5.28 7.46 5.84
C ILE A 114 5.45 7.72 7.34
N CYS A 115 6.50 8.44 7.76
CA CYS A 115 6.73 8.74 9.17
C CYS A 115 5.60 9.62 9.75
N GLU A 116 5.18 10.65 9.01
CA GLU A 116 4.04 11.49 9.41
C GLU A 116 2.73 10.69 9.44
N LEU A 117 2.53 9.80 8.47
CA LEU A 117 1.35 8.93 8.45
C LEU A 117 1.32 8.03 9.70
N LEU A 118 2.45 7.42 10.07
CA LEU A 118 2.54 6.59 11.27
C LEU A 118 2.22 7.39 12.54
N ASP A 119 2.71 8.63 12.65
CA ASP A 119 2.41 9.52 13.78
C ASP A 119 0.90 9.83 13.90
N LYS A 120 0.21 9.93 12.77
CA LYS A 120 -1.24 10.15 12.74
C LYS A 120 -2.03 8.88 13.03
N LEU A 121 -1.63 7.75 12.46
CA LEU A 121 -2.26 6.45 12.69
C LEU A 121 -2.11 6.01 14.16
N ASN A 122 -0.96 6.27 14.78
CA ASN A 122 -0.72 5.97 16.20
C ASN A 122 -1.73 6.66 17.14
N LYS A 123 -2.27 7.82 16.73
CA LYS A 123 -3.26 8.59 17.49
C LYS A 123 -4.70 8.09 17.29
N VAL A 124 -4.94 7.12 16.42
CA VAL A 124 -6.29 6.58 16.19
C VAL A 124 -6.70 5.76 17.41
N PRO A 125 -7.80 6.13 18.10
CA PRO A 125 -8.28 5.37 19.24
C PRO A 125 -8.83 4.01 18.79
N GLY A 126 -8.71 2.99 19.62
CA GLY A 126 -9.21 1.63 19.33
C GLY A 126 -8.23 0.72 18.59
N LEU A 127 -7.26 1.26 17.86
CA LEU A 127 -6.14 0.48 17.34
C LEU A 127 -5.15 0.17 18.47
N GLU A 128 -4.63 -1.06 18.43
CA GLU A 128 -3.60 -1.55 19.36
C GLU A 128 -2.28 -1.77 18.63
N TRP A 129 -2.31 -2.26 17.38
CA TRP A 129 -1.13 -2.57 16.58
C TRP A 129 -1.21 -1.97 15.17
N ILE A 130 -0.07 -1.49 14.69
CA ILE A 130 0.14 -1.00 13.33
C ILE A 130 1.35 -1.76 12.77
N ARG A 131 1.12 -2.56 11.74
CA ARG A 131 2.16 -3.35 11.06
C ARG A 131 2.42 -2.80 9.68
N ILE A 132 3.71 -2.67 9.30
CA ILE A 132 4.13 -2.25 7.96
C ILE A 132 4.63 -3.48 7.23
N MET A 133 4.08 -3.72 6.02
CA MET A 133 4.48 -4.83 5.15
C MET A 133 5.19 -4.30 3.90
N TYR A 134 6.12 -5.10 3.36
CA TYR A 134 6.82 -4.83 2.09
C TYR A 134 7.74 -3.60 2.08
N ALA A 135 8.42 -3.32 3.18
CA ALA A 135 9.37 -2.21 3.24
C ALA A 135 10.59 -2.46 2.34
N TYR A 136 11.04 -1.40 1.65
CA TYR A 136 12.19 -1.48 0.75
C TYR A 136 13.48 -1.13 1.52
N PRO A 137 14.51 -2.01 1.55
CA PRO A 137 15.68 -1.83 2.41
C PRO A 137 16.37 -0.47 2.29
N GLU A 138 16.50 0.04 1.05
CA GLU A 138 17.16 1.31 0.76
C GLU A 138 16.44 2.55 1.28
N ARG A 139 15.19 2.39 1.76
CA ARG A 139 14.38 3.47 2.37
C ARG A 139 14.22 3.33 3.88
N ILE A 140 14.92 2.38 4.49
CA ILE A 140 14.96 2.27 5.95
C ILE A 140 15.98 3.28 6.48
N THR A 141 15.50 4.51 6.67
CA THR A 141 16.30 5.62 7.19
C THR A 141 16.27 5.68 8.72
N ASP A 142 17.22 6.41 9.34
CA ASP A 142 17.20 6.65 10.78
C ASP A 142 15.90 7.34 11.22
N GLU A 143 15.34 8.24 10.39
CA GLU A 143 14.05 8.89 10.65
C GLU A 143 12.91 7.88 10.66
N PHE A 144 12.89 6.93 9.73
CA PHE A 144 11.88 5.87 9.70
C PHE A 144 11.98 4.97 10.95
N ILE A 145 13.20 4.58 11.35
CA ILE A 145 13.42 3.81 12.57
C ILE A 145 13.00 4.61 13.81
N ALA A 146 13.32 5.91 13.85
CA ALA A 146 12.86 6.79 14.93
C ALA A 146 11.33 6.93 14.96
N ALA A 147 10.68 7.00 13.80
CA ALA A 147 9.22 7.00 13.71
C ALA A 147 8.61 5.70 14.26
N MET A 148 9.18 4.55 13.92
CA MET A 148 8.74 3.27 14.49
C MET A 148 8.88 3.23 16.01
N LYS A 149 10.00 3.72 16.54
CA LYS A 149 10.27 3.71 18.00
C LYS A 149 9.37 4.65 18.80
N ARG A 150 9.05 5.85 18.28
CA ARG A 150 8.23 6.83 19.02
C ARG A 150 6.73 6.52 18.97
N ASN A 151 6.30 5.64 18.07
CA ASN A 151 4.90 5.26 17.89
C ASN A 151 4.62 3.91 18.55
N GLU A 152 4.10 3.91 19.76
CA GLU A 152 3.92 2.72 20.61
C GLU A 152 3.08 1.59 19.97
N LYS A 153 2.13 1.96 19.09
CA LYS A 153 1.29 0.98 18.37
C LYS A 153 1.99 0.37 17.17
N VAL A 154 3.07 0.99 16.67
CA VAL A 154 3.84 0.44 15.56
C VAL A 154 4.67 -0.73 16.06
N VAL A 155 4.34 -1.93 15.57
CA VAL A 155 5.04 -3.16 15.99
C VAL A 155 6.50 -3.12 15.54
N PRO A 156 7.45 -3.62 16.35
CA PRO A 156 8.88 -3.68 15.99
C PRO A 156 9.15 -4.84 15.03
N TYR A 157 8.52 -4.78 13.88
CA TYR A 157 8.58 -5.78 12.81
C TYR A 157 8.77 -5.10 11.46
N LEU A 158 9.67 -5.60 10.65
CA LEU A 158 9.91 -5.19 9.28
C LEU A 158 9.91 -6.39 8.34
N ASP A 159 9.11 -6.31 7.30
CA ASP A 159 9.11 -7.24 6.18
C ASP A 159 10.01 -6.65 5.07
N LEU A 160 11.24 -7.16 4.97
CA LEU A 160 12.30 -6.63 4.12
C LEU A 160 12.76 -7.66 3.08
N PRO A 161 12.34 -7.53 1.82
CA PRO A 161 12.84 -8.38 0.75
C PRO A 161 14.26 -7.96 0.34
N ILE A 162 15.29 -8.52 0.98
CA ILE A 162 16.70 -8.25 0.70
C ILE A 162 17.16 -8.79 -0.67
N GLN A 163 16.43 -9.73 -1.26
CA GLN A 163 16.60 -10.37 -2.56
C GLN A 163 17.89 -11.20 -2.71
N HIS A 164 19.06 -10.62 -2.45
CA HIS A 164 20.37 -11.31 -2.53
C HIS A 164 21.39 -10.63 -1.61
N CYS A 165 22.52 -11.32 -1.34
CA CYS A 165 23.64 -10.80 -0.54
C CYS A 165 24.90 -10.46 -1.37
N ASN A 166 24.84 -10.58 -2.70
CA ASN A 166 25.95 -10.27 -3.61
C ASN A 166 25.62 -9.01 -4.40
N ASP A 167 26.49 -7.99 -4.31
CA ASP A 167 26.29 -6.67 -4.90
C ASP A 167 26.18 -6.71 -6.43
N THR A 168 26.94 -7.58 -7.11
CA THR A 168 26.85 -7.72 -8.56
C THR A 168 25.48 -8.22 -8.97
N ILE A 169 24.91 -9.17 -8.23
CA ILE A 169 23.57 -9.70 -8.50
C ILE A 169 22.52 -8.64 -8.20
N LEU A 170 22.61 -7.95 -7.05
CA LEU A 170 21.71 -6.85 -6.70
C LEU A 170 21.72 -5.74 -7.76
N LYS A 171 22.91 -5.36 -8.24
CA LYS A 171 23.04 -4.39 -9.34
C LYS A 171 22.37 -4.87 -10.62
N ASN A 172 22.55 -6.14 -10.98
CA ASN A 172 21.88 -6.75 -12.16
C ASN A 172 20.36 -6.83 -11.98
N MET A 173 19.86 -6.90 -10.76
CA MET A 173 18.43 -6.81 -10.41
C MET A 173 17.89 -5.38 -10.39
N ASN A 174 18.71 -4.38 -10.63
CA ASN A 174 18.39 -2.96 -10.43
C ASN A 174 17.98 -2.66 -8.96
N ARG A 175 18.66 -3.33 -8.02
CA ARG A 175 18.55 -3.04 -6.58
C ARG A 175 19.70 -2.12 -6.17
N ARG A 176 19.41 -1.15 -5.30
CA ARG A 176 20.38 -0.15 -4.84
C ARG A 176 20.96 -0.45 -3.47
N SER A 177 20.45 -1.49 -2.80
CA SER A 177 21.01 -2.03 -1.56
C SER A 177 22.38 -2.65 -1.83
N THR A 178 23.35 -2.37 -0.98
CA THR A 178 24.72 -2.94 -0.96
C THR A 178 24.99 -3.55 0.40
#